data_127c2de75231d2b82ad3633ac5722b0f
#
_entry.id   127c2de75231d2b82ad3633ac5722b0f
#
_cell.length_a   1.000
_cell.length_b   1.000
_cell.length_c   1.000
_cell.angle_alpha   90.00
_cell.angle_beta   90.00
_cell.angle_gamma   90.00
#
_symmetry.space_group_name_H-M   'P 1'
#
loop_
_entity.id
_entity.type
_entity.pdbx_description
1 polymer ?
#
loop_
_entity_poly.entity_id
_entity_poly.type
_entity_poly.pdbx_seq_one_letter_code
_entity_poly.pdbx_strand_id
1 'polypeptide(L)'
;MDTRQEDTGRPDESREGIRQMAVRQVDTREYVSVLREIAEEGKVVPMLISGSSMSPFLCHNRDYIYFTRPERELRRGDMVFYRRDSGQYVMHRIYKVKPEGYYMTGDAQTQIEGPLRREQIFALIVQVKRKGKVIRPGDFWWEFFEHVWIRIVPARRAVTALYSFLK
;
A
#
# COMPACT_ATOMS: atom_id res chain seq x y z
N MET A 1 33.54 -56.11 -38.63
CA MET A 1 33.42 -54.66 -38.87
C MET A 1 32.12 -54.24 -38.18
N ASP A 2 32.28 -53.77 -36.99
CA ASP A 2 31.18 -53.44 -36.06
C ASP A 2 31.10 -51.92 -35.98
N THR A 3 30.01 -51.37 -36.48
CA THR A 3 29.76 -49.93 -36.46
C THR A 3 28.72 -49.60 -35.42
N ARG A 4 29.19 -49.23 -34.23
CA ARG A 4 28.33 -48.65 -33.18
C ARG A 4 27.89 -47.25 -33.62
N GLN A 5 26.58 -47.11 -33.73
CA GLN A 5 25.92 -45.79 -33.86
C GLN A 5 25.73 -45.22 -32.45
N GLU A 6 26.39 -44.08 -32.17
CA GLU A 6 26.16 -43.31 -30.98
C GLU A 6 24.85 -42.55 -31.12
N ASP A 7 23.91 -42.87 -30.19
CA ASP A 7 22.67 -42.16 -30.01
C ASP A 7 22.95 -40.89 -29.19
N THR A 8 23.03 -39.72 -29.87
CA THR A 8 23.14 -38.43 -29.22
C THR A 8 21.73 -37.99 -28.80
N GLY A 9 21.40 -38.27 -27.55
CA GLY A 9 20.17 -37.81 -26.89
C GLY A 9 20.02 -36.29 -26.98
N ARG A 10 19.02 -35.81 -27.72
CA ARG A 10 18.57 -34.42 -27.66
C ARG A 10 18.06 -34.09 -26.29
N PRO A 11 18.42 -32.94 -25.70
CA PRO A 11 17.80 -32.50 -24.45
C PRO A 11 16.30 -32.27 -24.67
N ASP A 12 15.55 -32.72 -23.72
CA ASP A 12 14.08 -32.65 -23.65
C ASP A 12 13.60 -31.16 -23.54
N GLU A 13 13.35 -30.55 -24.70
CA GLU A 13 12.78 -29.20 -24.81
C GLU A 13 11.36 -29.07 -24.19
N SER A 14 10.73 -30.20 -23.88
CA SER A 14 9.39 -30.24 -23.28
C SER A 14 9.38 -29.87 -21.79
N ARG A 15 10.51 -29.95 -21.08
CA ARG A 15 10.60 -29.58 -19.65
C ARG A 15 10.89 -28.10 -19.41
N GLU A 16 11.44 -27.38 -20.36
CA GLU A 16 11.66 -25.94 -20.25
C GLU A 16 10.39 -25.13 -20.53
N GLY A 17 9.49 -25.64 -21.38
CA GLY A 17 8.21 -25.03 -21.69
C GLY A 17 7.22 -24.99 -20.51
N ILE A 18 7.35 -25.92 -19.55
CA ILE A 18 6.45 -26.01 -18.38
C ILE A 18 6.87 -25.04 -17.25
N ARG A 19 8.13 -24.61 -17.22
CA ARG A 19 8.62 -23.62 -16.24
C ARG A 19 8.31 -22.16 -16.59
N GLN A 20 7.90 -21.90 -17.82
CA GLN A 20 7.38 -20.58 -18.26
C GLN A 20 5.86 -20.49 -18.21
N MET A 21 5.19 -21.33 -17.47
CA MET A 21 3.81 -21.09 -17.08
C MET A 21 3.77 -19.87 -16.17
N ALA A 22 3.74 -18.71 -16.84
CA ALA A 22 2.99 -17.54 -16.46
C ALA A 22 2.91 -17.32 -14.93
N VAL A 23 3.92 -16.70 -14.35
CA VAL A 23 3.66 -15.72 -13.32
C VAL A 23 2.78 -14.66 -14.01
N ARG A 24 1.47 -14.87 -13.98
CA ARG A 24 0.49 -13.88 -14.39
C ARG A 24 0.82 -12.65 -13.56
N GLN A 25 1.34 -11.64 -14.20
CA GLN A 25 1.50 -10.33 -13.60
C GLN A 25 0.05 -9.85 -13.38
N VAL A 26 -0.48 -10.15 -12.19
CA VAL A 26 -1.82 -9.68 -11.81
C VAL A 26 -1.73 -8.17 -11.86
N ASP A 27 -2.51 -7.54 -12.70
CA ASP A 27 -2.58 -6.09 -12.76
C ASP A 27 -2.87 -5.60 -11.33
N THR A 28 -2.09 -4.66 -10.84
CA THR A 28 -2.25 -4.10 -9.49
C THR A 28 -3.68 -3.64 -9.24
N ARG A 29 -4.39 -3.21 -10.30
CA ARG A 29 -5.80 -2.82 -10.23
C ARG A 29 -6.70 -4.02 -9.96
N GLU A 30 -6.51 -5.12 -10.67
CA GLU A 30 -7.28 -6.37 -10.49
C GLU A 30 -7.04 -6.93 -9.09
N TYR A 31 -5.78 -6.96 -8.65
CA TYR A 31 -5.41 -7.41 -7.31
C TYR A 31 -6.09 -6.59 -6.20
N VAL A 32 -6.01 -5.26 -6.26
CA VAL A 32 -6.64 -4.38 -5.26
C VAL A 32 -8.16 -4.45 -5.34
N SER A 33 -8.74 -4.67 -6.53
CA SER A 33 -10.19 -4.87 -6.68
C SER A 33 -10.69 -6.09 -5.90
N VAL A 34 -10.00 -7.23 -6.01
CA VAL A 34 -10.34 -8.45 -5.26
C VAL A 34 -10.20 -8.23 -3.75
N LEU A 35 -9.11 -7.59 -3.32
CA LEU A 35 -8.91 -7.29 -1.90
C LEU A 35 -9.97 -6.34 -1.35
N ARG A 36 -10.44 -5.40 -2.18
CA ARG A 36 -11.54 -4.51 -1.84
C ARG A 36 -12.84 -5.28 -1.57
N GLU A 37 -13.21 -6.22 -2.45
CA GLU A 37 -14.41 -7.04 -2.27
C GLU A 37 -14.38 -7.81 -0.93
N ILE A 38 -13.22 -8.41 -0.60
CA ILE A 38 -13.04 -9.10 0.68
C ILE A 38 -13.17 -8.14 1.87
N ALA A 39 -12.64 -6.93 1.76
CA ALA A 39 -12.74 -5.92 2.82
C ALA A 39 -14.19 -5.40 2.97
N GLU A 40 -14.94 -5.27 1.88
CA GLU A 40 -16.36 -4.87 1.88
C GLU A 40 -17.24 -5.90 2.61
N GLU A 41 -16.84 -7.18 2.65
CA GLU A 41 -17.47 -8.21 3.49
C GLU A 41 -17.18 -8.05 5.00
N GLY A 42 -16.39 -7.04 5.40
CA GLY A 42 -15.99 -6.81 6.79
C GLY A 42 -14.79 -7.62 7.26
N LYS A 43 -14.11 -8.33 6.35
CA LYS A 43 -12.89 -9.08 6.66
C LYS A 43 -11.69 -8.15 6.73
N VAL A 44 -10.72 -8.49 7.59
CA VAL A 44 -9.44 -7.78 7.65
C VAL A 44 -8.49 -8.39 6.62
N VAL A 45 -7.99 -7.56 5.71
CA VAL A 45 -7.19 -7.96 4.57
C VAL A 45 -5.75 -7.49 4.75
N PRO A 46 -4.74 -8.38 4.74
CA PRO A 46 -3.34 -8.01 4.72
C PRO A 46 -2.87 -7.63 3.30
N MET A 47 -2.00 -6.61 3.19
CA MET A 47 -1.35 -6.27 1.94
C MET A 47 0.06 -5.73 2.18
N LEU A 48 1.03 -6.17 1.36
CA LEU A 48 2.37 -5.60 1.34
C LEU A 48 2.34 -4.19 0.73
N ILE A 49 3.04 -3.25 1.36
CA ILE A 49 3.13 -1.87 0.88
C ILE A 49 3.92 -1.80 -0.43
N SER A 50 3.31 -1.17 -1.42
CA SER A 50 3.95 -0.77 -2.67
C SER A 50 3.93 0.75 -2.81
N GLY A 51 5.07 1.34 -3.17
CA GLY A 51 5.23 2.80 -3.27
C GLY A 51 5.84 3.44 -2.01
N SER A 52 6.23 4.70 -2.13
CA SER A 52 6.97 5.44 -1.10
C SER A 52 6.19 6.59 -0.46
N SER A 53 4.95 6.83 -0.89
CA SER A 53 4.15 7.99 -0.43
C SER A 53 3.87 8.01 1.06
N MET A 54 3.92 6.86 1.72
CA MET A 54 3.68 6.70 3.17
C MET A 54 4.97 6.60 3.99
N SER A 55 6.14 6.82 3.37
CA SER A 55 7.40 6.99 4.10
C SER A 55 7.36 8.25 4.97
N PRO A 56 8.01 8.30 6.14
CA PRO A 56 8.83 7.25 6.77
C PRO A 56 8.04 6.28 7.65
N PHE A 57 6.72 6.42 7.76
CA PHE A 57 5.93 5.51 8.58
C PHE A 57 5.93 4.11 7.99
N LEU A 58 5.58 3.97 6.70
CA LEU A 58 5.55 2.69 5.99
C LEU A 58 6.52 2.73 4.80
N CYS A 59 7.28 1.66 4.62
CA CYS A 59 8.28 1.53 3.58
C CYS A 59 7.92 0.46 2.56
N HIS A 60 8.18 0.81 1.29
CA HIS A 60 7.98 -0.05 0.13
C HIS A 60 8.61 -1.44 0.30
N ASN A 61 7.88 -2.48 -0.07
CA ASN A 61 8.28 -3.89 -0.06
C ASN A 61 8.82 -4.42 1.28
N ARG A 62 8.57 -3.72 2.39
CA ARG A 62 9.02 -4.12 3.72
C ARG A 62 7.88 -4.28 4.71
N ASP A 63 6.93 -3.35 4.67
CA ASP A 63 5.90 -3.23 5.68
C ASP A 63 4.55 -3.72 5.13
N TYR A 64 3.73 -4.27 6.03
CA TYR A 64 2.37 -4.72 5.69
C TYR A 64 1.35 -3.81 6.35
N ILE A 65 0.23 -3.65 5.67
CA ILE A 65 -0.98 -3.05 6.22
C ILE A 65 -2.07 -4.09 6.34
N TYR A 66 -3.00 -3.83 7.25
CA TYR A 66 -4.21 -4.61 7.46
C TYR A 66 -5.37 -3.63 7.40
N PHE A 67 -6.32 -3.87 6.51
CA PHE A 67 -7.43 -2.97 6.28
C PHE A 67 -8.76 -3.70 6.20
N THR A 68 -9.84 -2.99 6.47
CA THR A 68 -11.20 -3.47 6.38
C THR A 68 -12.11 -2.34 5.91
N ARG A 69 -13.39 -2.62 5.63
CA ARG A 69 -14.35 -1.55 5.37
C ARG A 69 -14.43 -0.61 6.58
N PRO A 70 -14.65 0.69 6.37
CA PRO A 70 -14.85 1.62 7.48
C PRO A 70 -16.19 1.34 8.17
N GLU A 71 -16.16 0.95 9.45
CA GLU A 71 -17.35 0.71 10.29
C GLU A 71 -17.71 1.90 11.17
N ARG A 72 -16.91 2.96 11.13
CA ARG A 72 -17.12 4.22 11.84
C ARG A 72 -16.92 5.40 10.91
N GLU A 73 -17.29 6.57 11.38
CA GLU A 73 -16.95 7.80 10.67
C GLU A 73 -15.44 7.99 10.56
N LEU A 74 -15.03 8.41 9.37
CA LEU A 74 -13.65 8.68 9.06
C LEU A 74 -13.26 10.07 9.57
N ARG A 75 -12.06 10.15 10.15
CA ARG A 75 -11.55 11.36 10.79
C ARG A 75 -10.15 11.72 10.30
N ARG A 76 -9.73 12.94 10.61
CA ARG A 76 -8.36 13.37 10.38
C ARG A 76 -7.37 12.39 11.02
N GLY A 77 -6.32 12.06 10.28
CA GLY A 77 -5.28 11.14 10.71
C GLY A 77 -5.49 9.70 10.26
N ASP A 78 -6.72 9.29 9.96
CA ASP A 78 -7.00 7.94 9.45
C ASP A 78 -6.22 7.65 8.18
N MET A 79 -5.60 6.47 8.10
CA MET A 79 -5.07 5.94 6.86
C MET A 79 -6.17 5.19 6.12
N VAL A 80 -6.40 5.54 4.86
CA VAL A 80 -7.50 4.99 4.08
C VAL A 80 -7.06 4.61 2.68
N PHE A 81 -7.72 3.61 2.10
CA PHE A 81 -7.68 3.34 0.67
C PHE A 81 -8.85 4.02 -0.02
N TYR A 82 -8.54 4.64 -1.14
CA TYR A 82 -9.55 5.26 -2.00
C TYR A 82 -9.23 5.04 -3.47
N ARG A 83 -10.23 5.23 -4.30
CA ARG A 83 -10.12 5.18 -5.76
C ARG A 83 -10.31 6.58 -6.33
N ARG A 84 -9.33 7.06 -7.08
CA ARG A 84 -9.44 8.30 -7.86
C ARG A 84 -10.44 8.16 -9.00
N ASP A 85 -10.95 9.27 -9.50
CA ASP A 85 -11.82 9.26 -10.70
C ASP A 85 -11.10 8.68 -11.93
N SER A 86 -9.77 8.77 -11.98
CA SER A 86 -8.93 8.08 -12.98
C SER A 86 -8.91 6.55 -12.86
N GLY A 87 -9.54 5.99 -11.83
CA GLY A 87 -9.53 4.55 -11.54
C GLY A 87 -8.32 4.07 -10.75
N GLN A 88 -7.36 4.93 -10.43
CA GLN A 88 -6.18 4.57 -9.63
C GLN A 88 -6.55 4.35 -8.17
N TYR A 89 -6.05 3.25 -7.58
CA TYR A 89 -6.13 2.99 -6.15
C TYR A 89 -4.95 3.61 -5.42
N VAL A 90 -5.23 4.32 -4.34
CA VAL A 90 -4.25 5.06 -3.55
C VAL A 90 -4.50 4.86 -2.07
N MET A 91 -3.43 4.77 -1.28
CA MET A 91 -3.49 4.77 0.17
C MET A 91 -2.78 6.01 0.70
N HIS A 92 -3.52 6.86 1.38
CA HIS A 92 -3.00 8.05 2.03
C HIS A 92 -3.69 8.27 3.39
N ARG A 93 -3.27 9.33 4.06
CA ARG A 93 -3.86 9.75 5.34
C ARG A 93 -4.83 10.90 5.13
N ILE A 94 -5.95 10.89 5.86
CA ILE A 94 -6.90 12.01 5.86
C ILE A 94 -6.24 13.21 6.54
N TYR A 95 -5.96 14.23 5.77
CA TYR A 95 -5.43 15.51 6.25
C TYR A 95 -6.50 16.37 6.89
N LYS A 96 -7.68 16.45 6.28
CA LYS A 96 -8.80 17.27 6.72
C LYS A 96 -10.12 16.69 6.23
N VAL A 97 -11.15 16.82 7.05
CA VAL A 97 -12.55 16.54 6.69
C VAL A 97 -13.29 17.86 6.65
N LYS A 98 -14.03 18.10 5.59
CA LYS A 98 -14.88 19.28 5.40
C LYS A 98 -16.25 18.87 4.86
N PRO A 99 -17.26 19.75 4.88
CA PRO A 99 -18.58 19.43 4.33
C PRO A 99 -18.55 18.96 2.86
N GLU A 100 -17.65 19.53 2.06
CA GLU A 100 -17.47 19.19 0.65
C GLU A 100 -16.72 17.88 0.41
N GLY A 101 -16.07 17.30 1.43
CA GLY A 101 -15.37 16.02 1.30
C GLY A 101 -14.07 15.90 2.09
N TYR A 102 -13.31 14.88 1.72
CA TYR A 102 -12.08 14.47 2.38
C TYR A 102 -10.85 14.96 1.61
N TYR A 103 -9.87 15.48 2.35
CA TYR A 103 -8.60 15.92 1.81
C TYR A 103 -7.49 14.98 2.29
N MET A 104 -6.68 14.48 1.36
CA MET A 104 -5.69 13.42 1.58
C MET A 104 -4.27 13.91 1.41
N THR A 105 -3.32 13.30 2.12
CA THR A 105 -1.89 13.46 1.88
C THR A 105 -1.14 12.19 2.29
N GLY A 106 -0.09 11.83 1.55
CA GLY A 106 0.85 10.78 1.97
C GLY A 106 1.81 11.31 3.05
N ASP A 107 2.37 10.40 3.85
CA ASP A 107 3.30 10.77 4.93
C ASP A 107 4.62 11.37 4.40
N ALA A 108 5.03 11.03 3.17
CA ALA A 108 6.18 11.62 2.48
C ALA A 108 5.83 12.89 1.67
N GLN A 109 4.55 13.25 1.58
CA GLN A 109 4.09 14.29 0.67
C GLN A 109 3.78 15.59 1.40
N THR A 110 3.84 16.70 0.65
CA THR A 110 3.36 18.02 1.06
C THR A 110 2.14 18.47 0.25
N GLN A 111 1.85 17.77 -0.85
CA GLN A 111 0.67 18.01 -1.65
C GLN A 111 -0.56 17.42 -0.97
N ILE A 112 -1.66 18.16 -1.06
CA ILE A 112 -2.96 17.76 -0.53
C ILE A 112 -3.88 17.51 -1.72
N GLU A 113 -4.45 16.33 -1.77
CA GLU A 113 -5.43 15.92 -2.79
C GLU A 113 -6.84 16.00 -2.21
N GLY A 114 -7.78 16.47 -2.99
CA GLY A 114 -9.19 16.54 -2.61
C GLY A 114 -9.92 17.74 -3.23
N PRO A 115 -11.23 17.88 -2.94
CA PRO A 115 -12.03 17.01 -2.08
C PRO A 115 -12.34 15.65 -2.71
N LEU A 116 -12.27 14.59 -1.93
CA LEU A 116 -12.71 13.25 -2.31
C LEU A 116 -14.09 12.97 -1.70
N ARG A 117 -14.96 12.33 -2.47
CA ARG A 117 -16.26 11.90 -1.99
C ARG A 117 -16.12 10.69 -1.05
N ARG A 118 -17.08 10.51 -0.15
CA ARG A 118 -17.07 9.36 0.79
C ARG A 118 -17.05 8.01 0.07
N GLU A 119 -17.75 7.90 -1.03
CA GLU A 119 -17.89 6.67 -1.84
C GLU A 119 -16.58 6.25 -2.51
N GLN A 120 -15.64 7.18 -2.68
CA GLN A 120 -14.31 6.87 -3.20
C GLN A 120 -13.43 6.14 -2.17
N ILE A 121 -13.75 6.26 -0.88
CA ILE A 121 -12.99 5.66 0.23
C ILE A 121 -13.64 4.32 0.59
N PHE A 122 -12.96 3.23 0.27
CA PHE A 122 -13.51 1.88 0.45
C PHE A 122 -12.91 1.12 1.63
N ALA A 123 -11.75 1.52 2.16
CA ALA A 123 -11.15 0.82 3.28
C ALA A 123 -10.44 1.75 4.27
N LEU A 124 -10.43 1.32 5.54
CA LEU A 124 -9.70 1.90 6.65
C LEU A 124 -8.60 0.95 7.07
N ILE A 125 -7.37 1.46 7.20
CA ILE A 125 -6.25 0.70 7.75
C ILE A 125 -6.40 0.65 9.27
N VAL A 126 -6.42 -0.56 9.82
CA VAL A 126 -6.66 -0.82 11.25
C VAL A 126 -5.42 -1.33 12.00
N GLN A 127 -4.40 -1.78 11.27
CA GLN A 127 -3.15 -2.28 11.82
C GLN A 127 -2.05 -2.21 10.76
N VAL A 128 -0.80 -2.09 11.19
CA VAL A 128 0.35 -2.24 10.30
C VAL A 128 1.38 -3.20 10.92
N LYS A 129 2.19 -3.84 10.10
CA LYS A 129 3.38 -4.58 10.52
C LYS A 129 4.61 -3.88 9.95
N ARG A 130 5.33 -3.18 10.81
CA ARG A 130 6.50 -2.36 10.46
C ARG A 130 7.77 -2.98 11.01
N LYS A 131 8.75 -3.26 10.14
CA LYS A 131 10.00 -3.95 10.53
C LYS A 131 9.74 -5.22 11.37
N GLY A 132 8.74 -6.00 10.98
CA GLY A 132 8.33 -7.21 11.70
C GLY A 132 7.47 -7.00 12.95
N LYS A 133 7.34 -5.78 13.48
CA LYS A 133 6.52 -5.47 14.66
C LYS A 133 5.12 -5.01 14.26
N VAL A 134 4.13 -5.53 14.94
CA VAL A 134 2.73 -5.08 14.81
C VAL A 134 2.56 -3.74 15.54
N ILE A 135 1.91 -2.79 14.87
CA ILE A 135 1.59 -1.45 15.38
C ILE A 135 0.10 -1.21 15.14
N ARG A 136 -0.60 -0.73 16.16
CA ARG A 136 -2.04 -0.50 16.19
C ARG A 136 -2.37 0.89 16.73
N PRO A 137 -3.61 1.35 16.58
CA PRO A 137 -4.11 2.53 17.30
C PRO A 137 -3.80 2.42 18.81
N GLY A 138 -3.25 3.49 19.37
CA GLY A 138 -2.76 3.52 20.76
C GLY A 138 -1.25 3.30 20.90
N ASP A 139 -0.57 2.74 19.90
CA ASP A 139 0.88 2.62 19.92
C ASP A 139 1.54 3.95 19.57
N PHE A 140 2.69 4.26 20.22
CA PHE A 140 3.39 5.54 20.08
C PHE A 140 3.58 5.98 18.62
N TRP A 141 4.07 5.11 17.74
CA TRP A 141 4.31 5.47 16.34
C TRP A 141 3.01 5.70 15.57
N TRP A 142 1.94 4.98 15.90
CA TRP A 142 0.63 5.21 15.31
C TRP A 142 0.12 6.60 15.67
N GLU A 143 0.08 6.90 16.97
CA GLU A 143 -0.40 8.18 17.52
C GLU A 143 0.44 9.36 17.03
N PHE A 144 1.78 9.19 16.97
CA PHE A 144 2.66 10.22 16.45
C PHE A 144 2.32 10.60 15.00
N PHE A 145 2.15 9.62 14.11
CA PHE A 145 1.84 9.89 12.71
C PHE A 145 0.40 10.36 12.52
N GLU A 146 -0.53 9.87 13.30
CA GLU A 146 -1.95 10.26 13.26
C GLU A 146 -2.16 11.69 13.77
N HIS A 147 -1.47 12.10 14.82
CA HIS A 147 -1.77 13.37 15.51
C HIS A 147 -0.70 14.46 15.33
N VAL A 148 0.56 14.11 15.25
CA VAL A 148 1.67 15.07 15.17
C VAL A 148 2.12 15.25 13.72
N TRP A 149 2.54 14.17 13.06
CA TRP A 149 3.11 14.22 11.71
C TRP A 149 2.16 14.82 10.68
N ILE A 150 0.86 14.50 10.79
CA ILE A 150 -0.16 15.04 9.89
C ILE A 150 -0.32 16.56 9.99
N ARG A 151 0.06 17.17 11.11
CA ARG A 151 -0.07 18.63 11.34
C ARG A 151 1.11 19.43 10.79
N ILE A 152 2.26 18.81 10.66
CA ILE A 152 3.49 19.48 10.19
C ILE A 152 3.72 19.34 8.68
N VAL A 153 2.68 19.09 7.90
CA VAL A 153 2.76 18.93 6.43
C VAL A 153 3.59 20.03 5.77
N PRO A 154 3.41 21.35 6.06
CA PRO A 154 4.21 22.39 5.44
C PRO A 154 5.69 22.32 5.79
N ALA A 155 6.02 21.85 6.99
CA ALA A 155 7.39 21.77 7.52
C ALA A 155 8.10 20.46 7.15
N ARG A 156 7.42 19.45 6.58
CA ARG A 156 7.99 18.12 6.28
C ARG A 156 9.25 18.21 5.41
N ARG A 157 9.29 19.11 4.43
CA ARG A 157 10.47 19.30 3.57
C ARG A 157 11.70 19.70 4.39
N ALA A 158 11.53 20.62 5.34
CA ALA A 158 12.62 21.04 6.21
C ALA A 158 13.06 19.92 7.15
N VAL A 159 12.12 19.18 7.74
CA VAL A 159 12.41 18.07 8.64
C VAL A 159 13.12 16.93 7.91
N THR A 160 12.67 16.56 6.71
CA THR A 160 13.31 15.50 5.92
C THR A 160 14.69 15.92 5.40
N ALA A 161 14.87 17.20 5.02
CA ALA A 161 16.17 17.74 4.64
C ALA A 161 17.15 17.70 5.83
N LEU A 162 16.73 18.17 7.00
CA LEU A 162 17.55 18.13 8.22
C LEU A 162 17.96 16.70 8.58
N TYR A 163 17.04 15.73 8.49
CA TYR A 163 17.35 14.33 8.75
C TYR A 163 18.35 13.74 7.75
N SER A 164 18.33 14.17 6.48
CA SER A 164 19.30 13.73 5.47
C SER A 164 20.71 14.30 5.71
N PHE A 165 20.81 15.46 6.36
CA PHE A 165 22.10 16.07 6.74
C PHE A 165 22.74 15.43 7.98
N LEU A 166 21.92 14.78 8.82
CA LEU A 166 22.38 14.13 10.06
C LEU A 166 22.75 12.65 9.88
N LYS A 167 22.66 12.14 8.65
CA LYS A 167 22.92 10.74 8.29
C LYS A 167 24.20 10.61 7.50
#